data_59ecdef258c0c3b0344e0d15ad14d3c0
#
_entry.id   59ecdef258c0c3b0344e0d15ad14d3c0
#
_cell.length_a   1.000
_cell.length_b   1.000
_cell.length_c   1.000
_cell.angle_alpha   90.00
_cell.angle_beta   90.00
_cell.angle_gamma   90.00
#
_symmetry.space_group_name_H-M   'P 1'
#
loop_
_entity.id
_entity.type
_entity.pdbx_description
1 polymer ?
#
loop_
_entity_poly.entity_id
_entity_poly.type
_entity_poly.pdbx_seq_one_letter_code
_entity_poly.pdbx_strand_id
1 'polypeptide(L)'
;MKKALATILALVMAIGLCSVSWATDPAATQVTETTEVLDNGSYIVNGEVTLTGGALTVKPGAAVTLELAAGSKLTNKAGSHTIINNGNLTITGTGTVDNVSHGCAALYNAPGATATLNGGTFDRSHEAGASTGNNGGNSYYTIKNFGTITVNPGVTVQQDGTANGGTTGKYSSLFANGWYDITTAGQPGKEPAHSSDAVLVINGGTFKGGLNTVKNDDAGKLTINDGTFTNIAQHAVFNVNEATIKGGNYTMSGNDSVLYNRKYDDANDKGQMTIENGVFKAKDGVPAIKIADENSKPSVTGGTFSSDVRAYAAGDTPVAATGEQEGTYVVGQSAINAVAKAGNNVRIVKGNVTLTDVPAGVTVIPGEGTVVFVNGKDISGNQYSDGYTVPQSSGYYYYQPTTDTKTDNTKGSPKTFDAGIALYVGMALTSAAGVAFVGKKRED
;
A
#
# COMPACT_ATOMS: atom_id res chain seq x y z
N MET A 1 -30.22 1.50 -34.18
CA MET A 1 -29.79 1.01 -32.87
C MET A 1 -29.99 -0.50 -32.65
N LYS A 2 -31.14 -1.09 -32.95
CA LYS A 2 -31.34 -2.58 -32.78
C LYS A 2 -30.40 -3.48 -33.63
N LYS A 3 -30.03 -3.05 -34.85
CA LYS A 3 -29.12 -3.83 -35.74
C LYS A 3 -27.64 -3.75 -35.27
N ALA A 4 -27.19 -2.64 -34.70
CA ALA A 4 -25.83 -2.50 -34.17
C ALA A 4 -25.63 -3.34 -32.88
N LEU A 5 -26.65 -3.44 -32.02
CA LEU A 5 -26.59 -4.25 -30.81
C LEU A 5 -26.52 -5.74 -31.11
N ALA A 6 -27.25 -6.22 -32.17
CA ALA A 6 -27.21 -7.60 -32.64
C ALA A 6 -25.83 -7.96 -33.20
N THR A 7 -25.17 -7.05 -33.90
CA THR A 7 -23.83 -7.27 -34.46
C THR A 7 -22.75 -7.34 -33.37
N ILE A 8 -22.86 -6.51 -32.33
CA ILE A 8 -21.92 -6.56 -31.20
C ILE A 8 -22.11 -7.84 -30.39
N LEU A 9 -23.34 -8.25 -30.16
CA LEU A 9 -23.64 -9.50 -29.44
C LEU A 9 -23.17 -10.72 -30.21
N ALA A 10 -23.29 -10.75 -31.56
CA ALA A 10 -22.79 -11.82 -32.41
C ALA A 10 -21.26 -11.86 -32.45
N LEU A 11 -20.59 -10.68 -32.39
CA LEU A 11 -19.14 -10.60 -32.35
C LEU A 11 -18.57 -11.11 -30.99
N VAL A 12 -19.25 -10.79 -29.89
CA VAL A 12 -18.86 -11.30 -28.56
C VAL A 12 -19.09 -12.81 -28.44
N MET A 13 -20.16 -13.36 -29.06
CA MET A 13 -20.37 -14.80 -29.09
C MET A 13 -19.41 -15.52 -30.06
N ALA A 14 -19.00 -14.90 -31.17
CA ALA A 14 -18.02 -15.47 -32.07
C ALA A 14 -16.60 -15.52 -31.48
N ILE A 15 -16.25 -14.60 -30.61
CA ILE A 15 -14.98 -14.62 -29.86
C ILE A 15 -15.02 -15.69 -28.75
N GLY A 16 -16.20 -15.95 -28.18
CA GLY A 16 -16.38 -17.00 -27.16
C GLY A 16 -16.41 -18.46 -27.72
N LEU A 17 -16.50 -18.63 -29.05
CA LEU A 17 -16.55 -19.94 -29.72
C LEU A 17 -15.27 -20.27 -30.47
N CYS A 18 -14.23 -19.46 -30.45
CA CYS A 18 -12.91 -19.98 -30.72
C CYS A 18 -12.65 -21.08 -29.68
N SER A 19 -12.75 -22.32 -30.08
CA SER A 19 -12.20 -23.42 -29.34
C SER A 19 -10.72 -23.14 -29.15
N VAL A 20 -10.39 -22.50 -28.00
CA VAL A 20 -9.04 -22.55 -27.49
C VAL A 20 -8.81 -24.05 -27.36
N SER A 21 -8.04 -24.62 -28.24
CA SER A 21 -7.46 -25.91 -28.03
C SER A 21 -6.67 -25.71 -26.72
N TRP A 22 -7.21 -26.23 -25.64
CA TRP A 22 -6.48 -26.45 -24.43
C TRP A 22 -5.37 -27.42 -24.81
N ALA A 23 -4.24 -26.91 -25.31
CA ALA A 23 -3.01 -27.63 -25.14
C ALA A 23 -3.02 -27.95 -23.66
N THR A 24 -3.12 -29.21 -23.29
CA THR A 24 -2.96 -29.63 -21.90
C THR A 24 -1.61 -29.06 -21.51
N ASP A 25 -1.61 -27.98 -20.70
CA ASP A 25 -0.36 -27.49 -20.13
C ASP A 25 0.33 -28.71 -19.55
N PRO A 26 1.59 -28.97 -19.89
CA PRO A 26 2.29 -30.10 -19.32
C PRO A 26 2.13 -30.01 -17.80
N ALA A 27 1.67 -31.12 -17.19
CA ALA A 27 1.39 -31.16 -15.77
C ALA A 27 2.57 -30.56 -15.02
N ALA A 28 2.29 -29.61 -14.10
CA ALA A 28 3.34 -28.91 -13.37
C ALA A 28 4.27 -29.92 -12.68
N THR A 29 5.57 -29.70 -12.80
CA THR A 29 6.57 -30.56 -12.16
C THR A 29 6.52 -30.38 -10.65
N GLN A 30 6.38 -31.47 -9.91
CA GLN A 30 6.36 -31.44 -8.46
C GLN A 30 7.74 -31.04 -7.92
N VAL A 31 7.77 -30.00 -7.06
CA VAL A 31 8.94 -29.64 -6.26
C VAL A 31 9.09 -30.67 -5.12
N THR A 32 10.27 -31.22 -4.96
CA THR A 32 10.62 -32.18 -3.91
C THR A 32 11.73 -31.63 -3.02
N GLU A 33 12.05 -32.31 -1.93
CA GLU A 33 13.13 -31.93 -1.00
C GLU A 33 14.50 -31.84 -1.67
N THR A 34 14.69 -32.57 -2.77
CA THR A 34 15.97 -32.61 -3.55
C THR A 34 15.93 -31.71 -4.79
N THR A 35 14.84 -31.01 -5.04
CA THR A 35 14.77 -30.07 -6.17
C THR A 35 15.63 -28.86 -5.87
N GLU A 36 16.67 -28.62 -6.65
CA GLU A 36 17.60 -27.50 -6.45
C GLU A 36 17.46 -26.42 -7.52
N VAL A 37 17.08 -26.82 -8.74
CA VAL A 37 17.13 -25.95 -9.91
C VAL A 37 15.83 -26.01 -10.68
N LEU A 38 15.31 -24.83 -11.02
CA LEU A 38 14.15 -24.63 -11.89
C LEU A 38 14.60 -24.08 -13.24
N ASP A 39 14.35 -24.83 -14.30
CA ASP A 39 14.45 -24.41 -15.69
C ASP A 39 13.11 -23.83 -16.18
N ASN A 40 13.00 -23.50 -17.49
CA ASN A 40 11.72 -23.09 -18.06
C ASN A 40 10.60 -24.09 -17.76
N GLY A 41 9.47 -23.61 -17.30
CA GLY A 41 8.29 -24.47 -17.11
C GLY A 41 7.45 -24.13 -15.90
N SER A 42 6.48 -25.00 -15.66
CA SER A 42 5.55 -24.90 -14.54
C SER A 42 5.90 -25.91 -13.46
N TYR A 43 5.93 -25.46 -12.24
CA TYR A 43 6.25 -26.23 -11.04
C TYR A 43 5.18 -26.06 -9.97
N ILE A 44 5.05 -27.06 -9.12
CA ILE A 44 4.09 -27.00 -7.99
C ILE A 44 4.74 -27.49 -6.70
N VAL A 45 4.54 -26.72 -5.64
CA VAL A 45 4.76 -27.18 -4.25
C VAL A 45 3.44 -27.71 -3.72
N ASN A 46 3.36 -28.99 -3.41
CA ASN A 46 2.18 -29.64 -2.86
C ASN A 46 2.54 -30.39 -1.59
N GLY A 47 1.91 -30.02 -0.46
CA GLY A 47 2.28 -30.52 0.87
C GLY A 47 3.48 -29.77 1.45
N GLU A 48 4.09 -30.35 2.48
CA GLU A 48 5.27 -29.79 3.15
C GLU A 48 6.54 -30.28 2.46
N VAL A 49 7.36 -29.35 1.99
CA VAL A 49 8.63 -29.61 1.33
C VAL A 49 9.74 -28.86 2.08
N THR A 50 10.66 -29.57 2.67
CA THR A 50 11.90 -29.00 3.28
C THR A 50 13.09 -29.32 2.37
N LEU A 51 13.67 -28.29 1.79
CA LEU A 51 14.82 -28.45 0.89
C LEU A 51 16.04 -29.01 1.63
N THR A 52 16.73 -29.95 1.00
CA THR A 52 17.90 -30.64 1.60
C THR A 52 19.22 -30.28 0.93
N GLY A 53 19.19 -29.90 -0.36
CA GLY A 53 20.39 -29.57 -1.15
C GLY A 53 20.88 -28.14 -0.96
N GLY A 54 19.97 -27.17 -0.95
CA GLY A 54 20.27 -25.74 -0.91
C GLY A 54 19.01 -24.92 -1.11
N ALA A 55 19.13 -23.76 -1.76
CA ALA A 55 17.99 -22.98 -2.19
C ALA A 55 17.38 -23.55 -3.47
N LEU A 56 16.07 -23.41 -3.61
CA LEU A 56 15.38 -23.62 -4.89
C LEU A 56 15.75 -22.48 -5.84
N THR A 57 16.54 -22.75 -6.84
CA THR A 57 17.16 -21.72 -7.69
C THR A 57 16.55 -21.69 -9.08
N VAL A 58 15.97 -20.56 -9.48
CA VAL A 58 15.58 -20.28 -10.87
C VAL A 58 16.85 -19.91 -11.65
N LYS A 59 17.11 -20.62 -12.76
CA LYS A 59 18.26 -20.36 -13.63
C LYS A 59 18.22 -18.96 -14.26
N PRO A 60 19.36 -18.34 -14.53
CA PRO A 60 19.42 -17.13 -15.33
C PRO A 60 18.70 -17.32 -16.68
N GLY A 61 17.81 -16.38 -17.01
CA GLY A 61 17.02 -16.37 -18.23
C GLY A 61 15.85 -17.36 -18.29
N ALA A 62 15.71 -18.27 -17.32
CA ALA A 62 14.58 -19.19 -17.29
C ALA A 62 13.27 -18.45 -16.96
N ALA A 63 12.17 -18.88 -17.60
CA ALA A 63 10.82 -18.45 -17.29
C ALA A 63 10.11 -19.56 -16.50
N VAL A 64 9.81 -19.30 -15.24
CA VAL A 64 9.28 -20.26 -14.28
C VAL A 64 7.95 -19.77 -13.72
N THR A 65 6.94 -20.63 -13.73
CA THR A 65 5.74 -20.47 -12.91
C THR A 65 5.80 -21.48 -11.77
N LEU A 66 5.75 -20.99 -10.53
CA LEU A 66 5.73 -21.80 -9.31
C LEU A 66 4.37 -21.64 -8.63
N GLU A 67 3.58 -22.70 -8.64
CA GLU A 67 2.33 -22.74 -7.89
C GLU A 67 2.61 -23.23 -6.44
N LEU A 68 2.06 -22.53 -5.48
CA LEU A 68 2.01 -22.94 -4.09
C LEU A 68 0.59 -23.47 -3.80
N ALA A 69 0.42 -24.78 -3.81
CA ALA A 69 -0.88 -25.40 -3.55
C ALA A 69 -1.44 -24.95 -2.18
N ALA A 70 -2.77 -24.95 -2.06
CA ALA A 70 -3.40 -24.58 -0.80
C ALA A 70 -2.90 -25.47 0.36
N GLY A 71 -2.47 -24.85 1.46
CA GLY A 71 -1.92 -25.56 2.61
C GLY A 71 -0.51 -26.12 2.43
N SER A 72 0.13 -25.90 1.28
CA SER A 72 1.53 -26.31 1.09
C SER A 72 2.50 -25.37 1.80
N LYS A 73 3.69 -25.91 2.11
CA LYS A 73 4.77 -25.14 2.70
C LYS A 73 6.11 -25.53 2.11
N LEU A 74 6.85 -24.55 1.58
CA LEU A 74 8.22 -24.71 1.13
C LEU A 74 9.16 -24.08 2.17
N THR A 75 10.05 -24.89 2.74
CA THR A 75 11.00 -24.45 3.78
C THR A 75 12.43 -24.65 3.27
N ASN A 76 13.35 -23.75 3.61
CA ASN A 76 14.73 -23.82 3.22
C ASN A 76 15.51 -24.90 3.99
N LYS A 77 16.61 -25.34 3.38
CA LYS A 77 17.72 -25.95 4.13
C LYS A 77 18.33 -24.90 5.07
N ALA A 78 18.71 -25.34 6.26
CA ALA A 78 19.40 -24.48 7.22
C ALA A 78 20.64 -23.81 6.60
N GLY A 79 20.74 -22.49 6.77
CA GLY A 79 21.84 -21.68 6.24
C GLY A 79 21.69 -21.24 4.77
N SER A 80 20.53 -21.49 4.13
CA SER A 80 20.27 -21.11 2.73
C SER A 80 19.05 -20.19 2.62
N HIS A 81 18.97 -19.41 1.54
CA HIS A 81 17.71 -18.84 1.09
C HIS A 81 16.72 -19.96 0.75
N THR A 82 15.41 -19.67 0.78
CA THR A 82 14.42 -20.66 0.31
C THR A 82 14.35 -20.65 -1.20
N ILE A 83 14.12 -19.48 -1.81
CA ILE A 83 14.11 -19.31 -3.26
C ILE A 83 15.17 -18.28 -3.66
N ILE A 84 15.99 -18.61 -4.64
CA ILE A 84 16.87 -17.66 -5.35
C ILE A 84 16.35 -17.52 -6.77
N ASN A 85 15.92 -16.33 -7.15
CA ASN A 85 15.51 -16.05 -8.52
C ASN A 85 16.64 -15.33 -9.29
N ASN A 86 17.16 -15.97 -10.32
CA ASN A 86 18.10 -15.36 -11.27
C ASN A 86 17.47 -15.21 -12.67
N GLY A 87 16.18 -15.52 -12.83
CA GLY A 87 15.46 -15.49 -14.11
C GLY A 87 14.16 -14.71 -14.00
N ASN A 88 13.11 -15.24 -14.64
CA ASN A 88 11.76 -14.68 -14.60
C ASN A 88 10.85 -15.65 -13.83
N LEU A 89 10.48 -15.27 -12.62
CA LEU A 89 9.69 -16.10 -11.72
C LEU A 89 8.28 -15.53 -11.55
N THR A 90 7.27 -16.35 -11.76
CA THR A 90 5.89 -16.05 -11.36
C THR A 90 5.48 -16.99 -10.24
N ILE A 91 5.03 -16.45 -9.10
CA ILE A 91 4.51 -17.24 -7.98
C ILE A 91 3.00 -17.06 -7.90
N THR A 92 2.28 -18.18 -7.79
CA THR A 92 0.82 -18.24 -7.69
C THR A 92 0.38 -19.15 -6.54
N GLY A 93 -0.92 -19.22 -6.27
CA GLY A 93 -1.49 -20.08 -5.24
C GLY A 93 -1.55 -19.43 -3.87
N THR A 94 -1.79 -20.25 -2.82
CA THR A 94 -2.05 -19.77 -1.45
C THR A 94 -1.18 -20.44 -0.38
N GLY A 95 -0.25 -21.31 -0.78
CA GLY A 95 0.71 -21.94 0.13
C GLY A 95 1.75 -20.95 0.67
N THR A 96 2.70 -21.47 1.43
CA THR A 96 3.69 -20.66 2.16
C THR A 96 5.10 -20.94 1.67
N VAL A 97 5.88 -19.89 1.47
CA VAL A 97 7.34 -19.93 1.36
C VAL A 97 7.91 -19.40 2.67
N ASP A 98 8.56 -20.27 3.42
CA ASP A 98 9.13 -19.95 4.73
C ASP A 98 10.66 -20.02 4.71
N ASN A 99 11.31 -19.15 5.47
CA ASN A 99 12.74 -19.25 5.75
C ASN A 99 12.99 -19.31 7.24
N VAL A 100 13.72 -20.34 7.69
CA VAL A 100 14.02 -20.59 9.10
C VAL A 100 15.47 -20.28 9.46
N SER A 101 16.21 -19.58 8.60
CA SER A 101 17.65 -19.33 8.79
C SER A 101 17.97 -17.87 9.02
N HIS A 102 18.87 -17.63 9.96
CA HIS A 102 19.49 -16.32 10.14
C HIS A 102 20.25 -15.89 8.87
N GLY A 103 20.15 -14.60 8.52
CA GLY A 103 20.85 -14.02 7.36
C GLY A 103 20.35 -14.48 5.99
N CYS A 104 19.19 -15.15 5.90
CA CYS A 104 18.63 -15.66 4.66
C CYS A 104 17.20 -15.18 4.44
N ALA A 105 16.77 -15.14 3.18
CA ALA A 105 15.44 -14.70 2.75
C ALA A 105 14.55 -15.87 2.31
N ALA A 106 13.24 -15.71 2.43
CA ALA A 106 12.28 -16.59 1.77
C ALA A 106 12.38 -16.45 0.24
N LEU A 107 12.56 -15.22 -0.26
CA LEU A 107 12.82 -14.95 -1.68
C LEU A 107 13.99 -13.96 -1.81
N TYR A 108 15.04 -14.39 -2.49
CA TYR A 108 16.11 -13.54 -2.97
C TYR A 108 15.97 -13.34 -4.48
N ASN A 109 15.74 -12.11 -4.91
CA ASN A 109 15.62 -11.73 -6.31
C ASN A 109 16.90 -11.05 -6.76
N ALA A 110 17.67 -11.72 -7.60
CA ALA A 110 19.01 -11.30 -8.00
C ALA A 110 18.98 -10.07 -8.93
N PRO A 111 20.10 -9.36 -9.10
CA PRO A 111 20.23 -8.30 -10.09
C PRO A 111 19.83 -8.79 -11.50
N GLY A 112 19.00 -8.02 -12.21
CA GLY A 112 18.49 -8.35 -13.54
C GLY A 112 17.35 -9.37 -13.58
N ALA A 113 17.05 -10.05 -12.48
CA ALA A 113 15.94 -10.98 -12.39
C ALA A 113 14.59 -10.25 -12.21
N THR A 114 13.51 -10.90 -12.62
CA THR A 114 12.13 -10.42 -12.46
C THR A 114 11.31 -11.41 -11.66
N ALA A 115 10.53 -10.95 -10.69
CA ALA A 115 9.57 -11.76 -9.98
C ALA A 115 8.19 -11.11 -9.98
N THR A 116 7.15 -11.89 -10.27
CA THR A 116 5.76 -11.49 -10.18
C THR A 116 5.06 -12.38 -9.14
N LEU A 117 4.64 -11.77 -8.04
CA LEU A 117 3.97 -12.45 -6.95
C LEU A 117 2.47 -12.21 -7.08
N ASN A 118 1.72 -13.25 -7.49
CA ASN A 118 0.27 -13.21 -7.65
C ASN A 118 -0.48 -13.88 -6.49
N GLY A 119 0.24 -14.43 -5.52
CA GLY A 119 -0.32 -15.09 -4.35
C GLY A 119 0.78 -15.64 -3.46
N GLY A 120 0.38 -16.44 -2.48
CA GLY A 120 1.26 -17.06 -1.51
C GLY A 120 1.54 -16.21 -0.27
N THR A 121 1.99 -16.89 0.76
CA THR A 121 2.49 -16.28 2.00
C THR A 121 4.00 -16.42 2.05
N PHE A 122 4.70 -15.31 2.24
CA PHE A 122 6.15 -15.27 2.46
C PHE A 122 6.41 -14.97 3.93
N ASP A 123 7.13 -15.85 4.60
CA ASP A 123 7.36 -15.79 6.04
C ASP A 123 8.81 -16.02 6.43
N ARG A 124 9.14 -15.60 7.63
CA ARG A 124 10.31 -16.04 8.38
C ARG A 124 9.86 -16.50 9.75
N SER A 125 9.29 -17.71 9.80
CA SER A 125 8.61 -18.25 10.98
C SER A 125 9.56 -18.56 12.13
N HIS A 126 10.84 -18.79 11.83
CA HIS A 126 11.86 -19.05 12.83
C HIS A 126 13.12 -18.25 12.55
N GLU A 127 13.17 -17.05 13.07
CA GLU A 127 14.37 -16.22 13.04
C GLU A 127 15.37 -16.72 14.08
N ALA A 128 16.19 -17.69 13.70
CA ALA A 128 17.23 -18.20 14.58
C ALA A 128 18.33 -17.15 14.79
N GLY A 129 18.64 -16.84 16.03
CA GLY A 129 19.76 -16.00 16.36
C GLY A 129 19.51 -14.53 16.10
N ALA A 130 18.32 -14.09 16.36
CA ALA A 130 18.08 -12.69 16.59
C ALA A 130 19.26 -12.15 17.36
N SER A 131 20.06 -11.43 16.69
CA SER A 131 21.36 -10.95 17.04
C SER A 131 21.67 -10.94 18.51
N THR A 132 22.52 -11.77 18.85
CA THR A 132 23.29 -11.67 20.05
C THR A 132 23.90 -10.27 20.10
N GLY A 133 23.29 -9.36 20.81
CA GLY A 133 23.97 -8.23 21.34
C GLY A 133 23.70 -6.83 20.76
N ASN A 134 23.00 -6.66 19.67
CA ASN A 134 22.70 -5.33 19.13
C ASN A 134 21.20 -5.05 19.05
N ASN A 135 20.52 -4.94 20.20
CA ASN A 135 19.16 -4.39 20.29
C ASN A 135 18.17 -4.90 19.24
N GLY A 136 18.21 -6.17 18.90
CA GLY A 136 17.38 -6.76 17.87
C GLY A 136 17.88 -6.39 16.47
N GLY A 137 19.17 -6.52 16.20
CA GLY A 137 19.78 -6.23 14.93
C GLY A 137 19.09 -6.98 13.80
N ASN A 138 19.03 -6.31 12.68
CA ASN A 138 18.47 -6.81 11.44
C ASN A 138 19.18 -8.11 11.03
N SER A 139 18.50 -9.24 11.17
CA SER A 139 19.08 -10.52 10.79
C SER A 139 19.02 -10.78 9.29
N TYR A 140 18.15 -10.14 8.58
CA TYR A 140 17.98 -10.13 7.13
C TYR A 140 16.56 -9.67 6.75
N TYR A 141 16.05 -10.09 5.58
CA TYR A 141 14.77 -9.70 5.03
C TYR A 141 13.95 -10.92 4.64
N THR A 142 12.64 -10.83 4.73
CA THR A 142 11.76 -11.90 4.22
C THR A 142 11.88 -11.98 2.69
N ILE A 143 11.85 -10.82 2.01
CA ILE A 143 12.10 -10.71 0.57
C ILE A 143 13.22 -9.71 0.34
N LYS A 144 14.29 -10.14 -0.32
CA LYS A 144 15.43 -9.32 -0.71
C LYS A 144 15.42 -9.11 -2.21
N ASN A 145 15.34 -7.85 -2.65
CA ASN A 145 15.24 -7.50 -4.06
C ASN A 145 16.42 -6.65 -4.54
N PHE A 146 17.09 -7.14 -5.58
CA PHE A 146 18.08 -6.41 -6.35
C PHE A 146 17.68 -6.25 -7.83
N GLY A 147 16.62 -6.92 -8.27
CA GLY A 147 16.07 -6.84 -9.61
C GLY A 147 14.71 -6.13 -9.61
N THR A 148 13.74 -6.70 -10.32
CA THR A 148 12.38 -6.17 -10.36
C THR A 148 11.41 -7.13 -9.68
N ILE A 149 10.63 -6.63 -8.71
CA ILE A 149 9.53 -7.39 -8.10
C ILE A 149 8.22 -6.62 -8.28
N THR A 150 7.18 -7.32 -8.72
CA THR A 150 5.79 -6.87 -8.70
C THR A 150 4.99 -7.75 -7.73
N VAL A 151 4.35 -7.11 -6.76
CA VAL A 151 3.49 -7.77 -5.76
C VAL A 151 2.05 -7.40 -6.06
N ASN A 152 1.22 -8.40 -6.34
CA ASN A 152 -0.19 -8.23 -6.67
C ASN A 152 -1.10 -8.55 -5.47
N PRO A 153 -2.41 -8.15 -5.52
CA PRO A 153 -3.37 -8.53 -4.50
C PRO A 153 -3.41 -10.06 -4.27
N GLY A 154 -3.61 -10.49 -3.00
CA GLY A 154 -3.59 -11.91 -2.63
C GLY A 154 -2.27 -12.40 -2.03
N VAL A 155 -1.19 -11.62 -2.15
CA VAL A 155 0.09 -11.91 -1.50
C VAL A 155 0.05 -11.48 -0.03
N THR A 156 0.59 -12.32 0.84
CA THR A 156 0.89 -11.98 2.24
C THR A 156 2.40 -12.05 2.45
N VAL A 157 2.99 -11.01 3.02
CA VAL A 157 4.38 -11.03 3.51
C VAL A 157 4.35 -10.72 4.99
N GLN A 158 4.94 -11.58 5.78
CA GLN A 158 4.86 -11.45 7.23
C GLN A 158 6.13 -11.87 7.94
N GLN A 159 6.25 -11.40 9.15
CA GLN A 159 7.07 -11.96 10.20
C GLN A 159 6.26 -11.81 11.48
N ASP A 160 5.62 -12.87 11.92
CA ASP A 160 4.72 -12.81 13.07
C ASP A 160 5.45 -12.78 14.41
N GLY A 161 6.72 -13.11 14.43
CA GLY A 161 7.60 -12.97 15.57
C GLY A 161 7.31 -13.93 16.71
N THR A 162 6.41 -14.87 16.57
CA THR A 162 6.19 -15.90 17.60
C THR A 162 7.44 -16.76 17.78
N ALA A 163 8.23 -16.91 16.73
CA ALA A 163 9.49 -17.61 16.75
C ALA A 163 10.60 -16.93 17.59
N ASN A 164 10.48 -15.64 17.85
CA ASN A 164 11.47 -14.84 18.58
C ASN A 164 11.03 -14.54 20.03
N GLY A 165 10.35 -15.46 20.68
CA GLY A 165 9.90 -15.26 22.06
C GLY A 165 8.80 -14.22 22.21
N GLY A 166 7.95 -14.05 21.19
CA GLY A 166 6.79 -13.17 21.22
C GLY A 166 7.10 -11.70 20.91
N THR A 167 8.28 -11.41 20.39
CA THR A 167 8.64 -10.04 19.99
C THR A 167 8.42 -9.88 18.48
N THR A 168 7.20 -9.63 18.09
CA THR A 168 6.78 -9.48 16.69
C THR A 168 7.60 -8.44 15.95
N GLY A 169 8.14 -8.82 14.81
CA GLY A 169 8.75 -7.91 13.84
C GLY A 169 10.08 -7.27 14.23
N LYS A 170 10.75 -7.78 15.28
CA LYS A 170 11.87 -7.05 15.87
C LYS A 170 13.21 -7.24 15.17
N TYR A 171 13.37 -8.24 14.34
CA TYR A 171 14.69 -8.68 13.90
C TYR A 171 14.93 -8.71 12.41
N SER A 172 13.89 -8.70 11.59
CA SER A 172 13.97 -8.67 10.13
C SER A 172 12.98 -7.66 9.57
N SER A 173 13.37 -6.96 8.52
CA SER A 173 12.40 -6.23 7.70
C SER A 173 11.71 -7.19 6.73
N LEU A 174 10.51 -6.87 6.25
CA LEU A 174 9.84 -7.75 5.29
C LEU A 174 10.46 -7.61 3.91
N PHE A 175 10.52 -6.38 3.38
CA PHE A 175 11.20 -6.11 2.12
C PHE A 175 12.47 -5.31 2.32
N ALA A 176 13.55 -5.69 1.61
CA ALA A 176 14.60 -4.78 1.21
C ALA A 176 14.57 -4.62 -0.30
N ASN A 177 14.46 -3.40 -0.77
CA ASN A 177 14.55 -3.03 -2.17
C ASN A 177 15.85 -2.25 -2.36
N GLY A 178 16.85 -2.87 -2.95
CA GLY A 178 18.20 -2.36 -2.96
C GLY A 178 19.01 -2.72 -1.70
N TRP A 179 20.15 -2.10 -1.56
CA TRP A 179 21.04 -2.33 -0.42
C TRP A 179 21.93 -1.12 -0.16
N TYR A 180 21.99 -0.70 1.09
CA TYR A 180 22.95 0.25 1.57
C TYR A 180 23.67 -0.32 2.80
N ASP A 181 24.99 -0.42 2.73
CA ASP A 181 25.85 -0.76 3.86
C ASP A 181 27.11 0.08 3.84
N ILE A 182 27.11 1.14 4.61
CA ILE A 182 28.25 2.07 4.74
C ILE A 182 29.49 1.40 5.32
N THR A 183 29.31 0.31 6.09
CA THR A 183 30.43 -0.35 6.79
C THR A 183 31.08 -1.43 5.98
N THR A 184 30.38 -2.04 5.03
CA THR A 184 30.84 -3.17 4.24
C THR A 184 30.88 -2.88 2.75
N ALA A 185 30.48 -1.69 2.35
CA ALA A 185 30.49 -1.23 0.96
C ALA A 185 31.86 -1.44 0.31
N GLY A 186 31.85 -2.10 -0.85
CA GLY A 186 33.06 -2.37 -1.62
C GLY A 186 34.02 -3.41 -1.03
N GLN A 187 33.65 -4.12 0.05
CA GLN A 187 34.49 -5.20 0.58
C GLN A 187 34.32 -6.49 -0.24
N PRO A 188 35.40 -7.23 -0.50
CA PRO A 188 35.35 -8.52 -1.20
C PRO A 188 34.40 -9.50 -0.52
N GLY A 189 33.54 -10.18 -1.29
CA GLY A 189 32.60 -11.18 -0.79
C GLY A 189 31.39 -10.63 -0.05
N LYS A 190 31.21 -9.32 -0.03
CA LYS A 190 29.99 -8.66 0.46
C LYS A 190 29.09 -8.29 -0.71
N GLU A 191 27.81 -8.00 -0.42
CA GLU A 191 26.89 -7.48 -1.42
C GLU A 191 27.45 -6.19 -2.02
N PRO A 192 27.07 -5.85 -3.28
CA PRO A 192 27.56 -4.64 -3.93
C PRO A 192 27.38 -3.42 -3.03
N ALA A 193 28.34 -2.52 -3.06
CA ALA A 193 28.27 -1.26 -2.32
C ALA A 193 26.97 -0.49 -2.63
N HIS A 194 26.59 -0.52 -3.89
CA HIS A 194 25.35 0.04 -4.41
C HIS A 194 24.71 -1.03 -5.28
N SER A 195 23.48 -1.43 -4.94
CA SER A 195 22.72 -2.30 -5.82
C SER A 195 22.30 -1.53 -7.07
N SER A 196 22.42 -2.16 -8.21
CA SER A 196 21.83 -1.63 -9.42
C SER A 196 20.31 -1.56 -9.28
N ASP A 197 19.72 -0.48 -9.66
CA ASP A 197 18.29 -0.22 -10.00
C ASP A 197 17.25 -1.25 -9.55
N ALA A 198 17.20 -1.56 -8.25
CA ALA A 198 16.17 -2.44 -7.72
C ALA A 198 14.79 -1.76 -7.80
N VAL A 199 13.82 -2.43 -8.41
CA VAL A 199 12.46 -1.93 -8.59
C VAL A 199 11.48 -2.79 -7.82
N LEU A 200 10.69 -2.17 -6.94
CA LEU A 200 9.60 -2.82 -6.21
C LEU A 200 8.29 -2.09 -6.49
N VAL A 201 7.33 -2.81 -7.08
CA VAL A 201 5.98 -2.32 -7.30
C VAL A 201 5.01 -3.15 -6.46
N ILE A 202 4.27 -2.50 -5.58
CA ILE A 202 3.24 -3.13 -4.75
C ILE A 202 1.88 -2.64 -5.22
N ASN A 203 1.13 -3.53 -5.89
CA ASN A 203 -0.22 -3.27 -6.39
C ASN A 203 -1.30 -3.60 -5.35
N GLY A 204 -0.95 -4.28 -4.29
CA GLY A 204 -1.82 -4.70 -3.20
C GLY A 204 -1.16 -5.78 -2.36
N GLY A 205 -1.95 -6.39 -1.46
CA GLY A 205 -1.47 -7.43 -0.56
C GLY A 205 -1.55 -7.05 0.91
N THR A 206 -1.12 -7.97 1.76
CA THR A 206 -1.13 -7.82 3.23
C THR A 206 0.28 -7.97 3.77
N PHE A 207 0.75 -6.96 4.49
CA PHE A 207 2.11 -6.89 5.01
C PHE A 207 2.08 -6.71 6.51
N LYS A 208 2.60 -7.71 7.27
CA LYS A 208 2.46 -7.76 8.73
C LYS A 208 3.81 -7.86 9.41
N GLY A 209 4.14 -6.87 10.21
CA GLY A 209 5.33 -6.89 11.05
C GLY A 209 6.60 -6.48 10.31
N GLY A 210 7.69 -7.11 10.69
CA GLY A 210 9.04 -6.75 10.31
C GLY A 210 9.59 -5.57 11.11
N LEU A 211 10.91 -5.41 11.12
CA LEU A 211 11.58 -4.24 11.71
C LEU A 211 11.12 -2.98 10.96
N ASN A 212 11.30 -2.96 9.65
CA ASN A 212 10.55 -2.09 8.74
C ASN A 212 9.71 -2.99 7.83
N THR A 213 8.47 -2.61 7.53
CA THR A 213 7.69 -3.43 6.60
C THR A 213 8.30 -3.35 5.20
N VAL A 214 8.60 -2.15 4.70
CA VAL A 214 9.34 -1.95 3.46
C VAL A 214 10.54 -1.05 3.74
N LYS A 215 11.74 -1.52 3.44
CA LYS A 215 12.96 -0.72 3.40
C LYS A 215 13.35 -0.52 1.94
N ASN A 216 13.14 0.70 1.42
CA ASN A 216 13.60 1.09 0.10
C ASN A 216 14.97 1.72 0.27
N ASP A 217 15.98 0.95 -0.03
CA ASP A 217 17.38 1.23 0.27
C ASP A 217 18.10 1.90 -0.91
N ASP A 218 19.41 1.83 -0.93
CA ASP A 218 20.25 2.46 -1.94
C ASP A 218 19.82 2.02 -3.36
N ALA A 219 19.80 2.99 -4.30
CA ALA A 219 19.33 2.85 -5.68
C ALA A 219 17.90 2.27 -5.84
N GLY A 220 17.21 1.94 -4.76
CA GLY A 220 15.88 1.34 -4.80
C GLY A 220 14.82 2.30 -5.34
N LYS A 221 13.97 1.81 -6.25
CA LYS A 221 12.78 2.50 -6.75
C LYS A 221 11.54 1.78 -6.26
N LEU A 222 10.75 2.45 -5.45
CA LEU A 222 9.54 1.91 -4.83
C LEU A 222 8.30 2.60 -5.36
N THR A 223 7.31 1.82 -5.77
CA THR A 223 5.95 2.29 -6.03
C THR A 223 4.96 1.45 -5.25
N ILE A 224 4.13 2.09 -4.43
CA ILE A 224 3.03 1.45 -3.73
C ILE A 224 1.72 2.01 -4.27
N ASN A 225 0.98 1.19 -5.00
CA ASN A 225 -0.32 1.55 -5.54
C ASN A 225 -1.44 1.31 -4.52
N ASP A 226 -1.36 0.20 -3.77
CA ASP A 226 -2.30 -0.16 -2.71
C ASP A 226 -1.69 -1.23 -1.78
N GLY A 227 -2.39 -1.60 -0.69
CA GLY A 227 -2.00 -2.65 0.24
C GLY A 227 -2.35 -2.32 1.68
N THR A 228 -2.28 -3.33 2.55
CA THR A 228 -2.48 -3.17 3.99
C THR A 228 -1.17 -3.46 4.72
N PHE A 229 -0.67 -2.47 5.44
CA PHE A 229 0.61 -2.50 6.14
C PHE A 229 0.40 -2.34 7.64
N THR A 230 0.84 -3.31 8.41
CA THR A 230 0.79 -3.25 9.88
C THR A 230 2.18 -3.50 10.47
N ASN A 231 2.65 -2.59 11.30
CA ASN A 231 3.95 -2.71 11.94
C ASN A 231 3.89 -2.24 13.41
N ILE A 232 4.73 -2.81 14.26
CA ILE A 232 4.87 -2.45 15.67
C ILE A 232 6.31 -2.11 16.08
N ALA A 233 7.27 -2.33 15.18
CA ALA A 233 8.70 -2.17 15.52
C ALA A 233 9.24 -0.79 15.13
N GLN A 234 9.41 -0.51 13.84
CA GLN A 234 9.93 0.77 13.36
C GLN A 234 8.95 1.43 12.38
N HIS A 235 9.18 1.32 11.06
CA HIS A 235 8.39 2.05 10.07
C HIS A 235 7.63 1.09 9.13
N ALA A 236 6.46 1.48 8.66
CA ALA A 236 5.82 0.79 7.56
C ALA A 236 6.63 0.98 6.27
N VAL A 237 7.10 2.20 6.00
CA VAL A 237 8.01 2.48 4.89
C VAL A 237 9.19 3.30 5.39
N PHE A 238 10.38 2.75 5.20
CA PHE A 238 11.66 3.46 5.34
C PHE A 238 12.24 3.67 3.95
N ASN A 239 12.39 4.93 3.54
CA ASN A 239 12.88 5.27 2.21
C ASN A 239 14.21 6.01 2.28
N VAL A 240 15.15 5.59 1.45
CA VAL A 240 16.45 6.23 1.26
C VAL A 240 16.59 6.83 -0.13
N ASN A 241 16.04 6.19 -1.16
CA ASN A 241 16.18 6.66 -2.53
C ASN A 241 14.87 7.25 -3.09
N GLU A 242 14.18 6.55 -3.97
CA GLU A 242 12.95 7.04 -4.62
C GLU A 242 11.73 6.22 -4.20
N ALA A 243 10.71 6.86 -3.64
CA ALA A 243 9.45 6.22 -3.31
C ALA A 243 8.25 7.04 -3.79
N THR A 244 7.28 6.38 -4.40
CA THR A 244 5.97 6.95 -4.73
C THR A 244 4.87 6.12 -4.09
N ILE A 245 4.08 6.75 -3.24
CA ILE A 245 2.96 6.12 -2.53
C ILE A 245 1.65 6.70 -3.09
N LYS A 246 0.89 5.87 -3.79
CA LYS A 246 -0.36 6.25 -4.46
C LYS A 246 -1.60 5.80 -3.72
N GLY A 247 -1.45 4.96 -2.70
CA GLY A 247 -2.55 4.42 -1.92
C GLY A 247 -2.08 3.52 -0.80
N GLY A 248 -3.02 2.74 -0.23
CA GLY A 248 -2.77 1.79 0.83
C GLY A 248 -3.17 2.27 2.22
N ASN A 249 -3.28 1.31 3.13
CA ASN A 249 -3.63 1.51 4.53
C ASN A 249 -2.45 1.13 5.42
N TYR A 250 -1.94 2.08 6.15
CA TYR A 250 -0.74 1.91 6.99
C TYR A 250 -1.10 2.14 8.45
N THR A 251 -0.85 1.14 9.29
CA THR A 251 -1.10 1.24 10.74
C THR A 251 0.17 0.88 11.50
N MET A 252 0.64 1.82 12.31
CA MET A 252 1.73 1.66 13.25
C MET A 252 1.19 1.67 14.68
N SER A 253 1.52 0.66 15.45
CA SER A 253 1.22 0.62 16.90
C SER A 253 2.45 0.81 17.78
N GLY A 254 3.63 0.89 17.17
CA GLY A 254 4.90 1.17 17.82
C GLY A 254 5.14 2.67 18.08
N ASN A 255 6.33 2.99 18.59
CA ASN A 255 6.71 4.35 18.95
C ASN A 255 7.42 5.11 17.82
N ASP A 256 7.50 4.55 16.64
CA ASP A 256 8.08 5.18 15.46
C ASP A 256 7.01 5.60 14.45
N SER A 257 7.37 6.48 13.52
CA SER A 257 6.47 7.00 12.48
C SER A 257 6.06 5.93 11.47
N VAL A 258 4.95 6.16 10.78
CA VAL A 258 4.51 5.29 9.66
C VAL A 258 5.52 5.34 8.53
N LEU A 259 5.90 6.54 8.13
CA LEU A 259 6.82 6.81 7.05
C LEU A 259 8.08 7.49 7.59
N TYR A 260 9.23 7.02 7.16
CA TYR A 260 10.51 7.67 7.42
C TYR A 260 11.25 7.89 6.10
N ASN A 261 11.54 9.15 5.80
CA ASN A 261 12.30 9.52 4.62
C ASN A 261 13.66 10.07 5.02
N ARG A 262 14.71 9.59 4.38
CA ARG A 262 16.09 9.91 4.69
C ARG A 262 16.91 9.96 3.41
N LYS A 263 17.89 10.82 3.37
CA LYS A 263 19.00 10.79 2.45
C LYS A 263 20.27 10.48 3.24
N TYR A 264 21.08 9.54 2.77
CA TYR A 264 22.45 9.41 3.22
C TYR A 264 23.34 10.35 2.39
N ASP A 265 24.58 10.57 2.82
CA ASP A 265 25.54 11.42 2.10
C ASP A 265 26.14 10.70 0.87
N ASP A 266 25.36 9.91 0.18
CA ASP A 266 25.75 9.19 -1.02
C ASP A 266 25.13 9.84 -2.27
N ALA A 267 25.91 9.87 -3.35
CA ALA A 267 25.45 10.44 -4.63
C ALA A 267 24.29 9.64 -5.26
N ASN A 268 24.12 8.38 -4.85
CA ASN A 268 23.09 7.48 -5.37
C ASN A 268 21.78 7.52 -4.57
N ASP A 269 21.81 8.15 -3.39
CA ASP A 269 20.63 8.28 -2.55
C ASP A 269 19.94 9.61 -2.77
N LYS A 270 18.70 9.58 -3.19
CA LYS A 270 17.95 10.80 -3.49
C LYS A 270 17.15 11.32 -2.30
N GLY A 271 16.73 10.44 -1.39
CA GLY A 271 15.84 10.81 -0.28
C GLY A 271 14.52 11.38 -0.77
N GLN A 272 14.02 10.92 -1.92
CA GLN A 272 12.79 11.44 -2.53
C GLN A 272 11.61 10.56 -2.19
N MET A 273 10.56 11.16 -1.62
CA MET A 273 9.30 10.48 -1.36
C MET A 273 8.14 11.37 -1.82
N THR A 274 7.28 10.81 -2.68
CA THR A 274 6.03 11.44 -3.10
C THR A 274 4.87 10.64 -2.54
N ILE A 275 3.89 11.33 -1.93
CA ILE A 275 2.69 10.74 -1.36
C ILE A 275 1.50 11.38 -2.06
N GLU A 276 0.85 10.58 -2.89
CA GLU A 276 -0.31 11.01 -3.69
C GLU A 276 -1.63 10.69 -2.97
N ASN A 277 -1.68 9.58 -2.21
CA ASN A 277 -2.85 9.15 -1.45
C ASN A 277 -2.45 8.06 -0.44
N GLY A 278 -3.41 7.65 0.42
CA GLY A 278 -3.27 6.60 1.42
C GLY A 278 -3.79 7.04 2.79
N VAL A 279 -3.89 6.06 3.70
CA VAL A 279 -4.28 6.31 5.10
C VAL A 279 -3.11 5.93 6.00
N PHE A 280 -2.57 6.90 6.72
CA PHE A 280 -1.35 6.76 7.52
C PHE A 280 -1.67 6.97 9.00
N LYS A 281 -1.84 5.86 9.72
CA LYS A 281 -2.19 5.87 11.14
C LYS A 281 -0.99 5.47 11.98
N ALA A 282 -0.39 6.43 12.66
CA ALA A 282 0.58 6.20 13.73
C ALA A 282 -0.13 5.99 15.08
N LYS A 283 0.61 5.53 16.07
CA LYS A 283 0.19 5.53 17.46
C LYS A 283 -0.02 6.99 17.93
N ASP A 284 -0.95 7.20 18.86
CA ASP A 284 -1.23 8.51 19.43
C ASP A 284 0.05 9.18 19.96
N GLY A 285 0.24 10.44 19.58
CA GLY A 285 1.42 11.23 19.93
C GLY A 285 2.66 10.96 19.06
N VAL A 286 2.58 10.04 18.11
CA VAL A 286 3.67 9.74 17.18
C VAL A 286 3.37 10.37 15.81
N PRO A 287 4.32 11.09 15.18
CA PRO A 287 4.09 11.66 13.86
C PRO A 287 3.92 10.58 12.80
N ALA A 288 3.00 10.78 11.86
CA ALA A 288 2.80 9.87 10.73
C ALA A 288 4.02 9.88 9.78
N ILE A 289 4.67 11.02 9.63
CA ILE A 289 5.86 11.22 8.79
C ILE A 289 7.02 11.70 9.66
N LYS A 290 8.18 11.07 9.49
CA LYS A 290 9.47 11.49 10.04
C LYS A 290 10.46 11.71 8.91
N ILE A 291 11.30 12.71 9.04
CA ILE A 291 12.41 13.00 8.11
C ILE A 291 13.73 13.00 8.88
N ALA A 292 14.82 12.69 8.20
CA ALA A 292 16.15 12.80 8.81
C ALA A 292 16.61 14.26 8.89
N ASP A 293 16.32 15.02 7.84
CA ASP A 293 16.70 16.44 7.69
C ASP A 293 15.79 17.12 6.66
N GLU A 294 15.97 18.43 6.46
CA GLU A 294 15.18 19.26 5.54
C GLU A 294 15.30 18.83 4.07
N ASN A 295 16.43 18.20 3.66
CA ASN A 295 16.64 17.73 2.28
C ASN A 295 15.86 16.44 2.01
N SER A 296 15.36 15.80 3.07
CA SER A 296 14.56 14.57 3.03
C SER A 296 13.06 14.84 3.15
N LYS A 297 12.60 16.07 2.91
CA LYS A 297 11.17 16.39 2.95
C LYS A 297 10.41 15.65 1.86
N PRO A 298 9.37 14.87 2.19
CA PRO A 298 8.49 14.29 1.18
C PRO A 298 7.59 15.36 0.54
N SER A 299 7.11 15.07 -0.64
CA SER A 299 6.08 15.85 -1.34
C SER A 299 4.72 15.17 -1.15
N VAL A 300 3.82 15.81 -0.38
CA VAL A 300 2.49 15.27 -0.10
C VAL A 300 1.45 16.04 -0.90
N THR A 301 0.74 15.35 -1.78
CA THR A 301 -0.34 15.89 -2.59
C THR A 301 -1.72 15.35 -2.25
N GLY A 302 -1.78 14.29 -1.43
CA GLY A 302 -3.02 13.67 -0.97
C GLY A 302 -2.81 12.72 0.20
N GLY A 303 -3.91 12.18 0.73
CA GLY A 303 -3.92 11.20 1.81
C GLY A 303 -4.49 11.71 3.13
N THR A 304 -4.62 10.77 4.07
CA THR A 304 -5.13 11.02 5.42
C THR A 304 -4.10 10.58 6.45
N PHE A 305 -3.80 11.45 7.39
CA PHE A 305 -2.71 11.28 8.35
C PHE A 305 -3.19 11.47 9.78
N SER A 306 -2.66 10.70 10.72
CA SER A 306 -2.94 10.82 12.16
C SER A 306 -2.14 11.93 12.85
N SER A 307 -1.43 12.75 12.11
CA SER A 307 -0.68 13.90 12.64
C SER A 307 -0.56 15.01 11.61
N ASP A 308 -0.17 16.20 12.05
CA ASP A 308 0.01 17.36 11.18
C ASP A 308 1.10 17.13 10.11
N VAL A 309 0.72 17.33 8.85
CA VAL A 309 1.58 17.18 7.68
C VAL A 309 1.66 18.44 6.82
N ARG A 310 1.24 19.61 7.36
CA ARG A 310 1.27 20.91 6.64
C ARG A 310 2.64 21.24 6.06
N ALA A 311 3.69 20.90 6.80
CA ALA A 311 5.07 21.17 6.41
C ALA A 311 5.52 20.38 5.17
N TYR A 312 4.81 19.30 4.85
CA TYR A 312 5.13 18.39 3.73
C TYR A 312 4.18 18.55 2.54
N ALA A 313 3.04 19.23 2.71
CA ALA A 313 2.09 19.45 1.63
C ALA A 313 2.72 20.29 0.51
N ALA A 314 2.69 19.76 -0.72
CA ALA A 314 3.36 20.33 -1.87
C ALA A 314 2.72 21.65 -2.31
N GLY A 315 3.52 22.69 -2.49
CA GLY A 315 3.04 24.01 -2.98
C GLY A 315 1.80 24.49 -2.24
N ASP A 316 0.77 24.82 -3.01
CA ASP A 316 -0.52 25.29 -2.51
C ASP A 316 -1.53 24.17 -2.20
N THR A 317 -1.09 22.91 -2.15
CA THR A 317 -1.95 21.79 -1.81
C THR A 317 -2.63 22.04 -0.46
N PRO A 318 -3.97 22.05 -0.39
CA PRO A 318 -4.68 22.37 0.84
C PRO A 318 -4.61 21.21 1.85
N VAL A 319 -4.63 21.57 3.12
CA VAL A 319 -4.68 20.65 4.26
C VAL A 319 -5.80 21.06 5.19
N ALA A 320 -6.60 20.10 5.61
CA ALA A 320 -7.60 20.29 6.65
C ALA A 320 -7.36 19.34 7.83
N ALA A 321 -7.61 19.84 9.02
CA ALA A 321 -7.73 19.02 10.23
C ALA A 321 -9.21 18.64 10.42
N THR A 322 -9.47 17.42 10.87
CA THR A 322 -10.82 16.89 11.11
C THR A 322 -10.80 15.87 12.26
N GLY A 323 -11.98 15.41 12.68
CA GLY A 323 -12.17 14.50 13.78
C GLY A 323 -12.26 15.18 15.14
N GLU A 324 -12.51 14.38 16.17
CA GLU A 324 -12.48 14.85 17.55
C GLU A 324 -11.08 15.34 17.88
N GLN A 325 -10.95 16.53 18.46
CA GLN A 325 -9.69 17.20 18.78
C GLN A 325 -8.77 17.52 17.58
N GLU A 326 -9.31 17.52 16.36
CA GLU A 326 -8.54 17.82 15.15
C GLU A 326 -7.31 16.88 14.94
N GLY A 327 -7.41 15.64 15.39
CA GLY A 327 -6.30 14.67 15.37
C GLY A 327 -6.04 14.01 14.01
N THR A 328 -6.87 14.27 13.00
CA THR A 328 -6.73 13.70 11.66
C THR A 328 -6.53 14.80 10.63
N TYR A 329 -5.54 14.65 9.79
CA TYR A 329 -5.21 15.62 8.73
C TYR A 329 -5.48 15.02 7.36
N VAL A 330 -6.23 15.76 6.54
CA VAL A 330 -6.62 15.38 5.18
C VAL A 330 -5.97 16.33 4.20
N VAL A 331 -5.33 15.80 3.18
CA VAL A 331 -4.58 16.55 2.18
C VAL A 331 -5.26 16.48 0.83
N GLY A 332 -5.38 17.63 0.16
CA GLY A 332 -5.92 17.76 -1.20
C GLY A 332 -7.39 18.17 -1.23
N GLN A 333 -7.71 19.04 -2.19
CA GLN A 333 -9.03 19.64 -2.38
C GLN A 333 -10.17 18.63 -2.42
N SER A 334 -10.03 17.57 -3.23
CA SER A 334 -11.08 16.55 -3.41
C SER A 334 -11.34 15.74 -2.15
N ALA A 335 -10.26 15.37 -1.43
CA ALA A 335 -10.36 14.60 -0.19
C ALA A 335 -11.00 15.42 0.93
N ILE A 336 -10.63 16.70 1.07
CA ILE A 336 -11.21 17.61 2.05
C ILE A 336 -12.71 17.83 1.76
N ASN A 337 -13.06 18.03 0.48
CA ASN A 337 -14.47 18.17 0.09
C ASN A 337 -15.28 16.90 0.40
N ALA A 338 -14.72 15.72 0.14
CA ALA A 338 -15.39 14.45 0.44
C ALA A 338 -15.64 14.27 1.94
N VAL A 339 -14.69 14.64 2.79
CA VAL A 339 -14.84 14.58 4.26
C VAL A 339 -15.92 15.53 4.75
N ALA A 340 -15.95 16.78 4.27
CA ALA A 340 -16.98 17.77 4.62
C ALA A 340 -18.37 17.34 4.11
N LYS A 341 -18.44 16.82 2.88
CA LYS A 341 -19.68 16.30 2.29
C LYS A 341 -20.23 15.09 3.03
N ALA A 342 -19.37 14.29 3.64
CA ALA A 342 -19.76 13.17 4.51
C ALA A 342 -20.28 13.61 5.90
N GLY A 343 -20.37 14.92 6.17
CA GLY A 343 -20.92 15.46 7.42
C GLY A 343 -19.89 15.73 8.51
N ASN A 344 -18.60 15.64 8.23
CA ASN A 344 -17.57 15.91 9.21
C ASN A 344 -17.22 17.39 9.26
N ASN A 345 -17.00 17.91 10.47
CA ASN A 345 -16.42 19.23 10.66
C ASN A 345 -14.96 19.25 10.17
N VAL A 346 -14.56 20.37 9.56
CA VAL A 346 -13.21 20.54 9.05
C VAL A 346 -12.65 21.90 9.41
N ARG A 347 -11.37 21.96 9.78
CA ARG A 347 -10.60 23.19 9.90
C ARG A 347 -9.56 23.23 8.79
N ILE A 348 -9.61 24.21 7.94
CA ILE A 348 -8.62 24.41 6.88
C ILE A 348 -7.37 25.02 7.53
N VAL A 349 -6.26 24.31 7.48
CA VAL A 349 -5.01 24.68 8.15
C VAL A 349 -3.92 25.13 7.17
N LYS A 350 -4.12 24.89 5.85
CA LYS A 350 -3.25 25.37 4.78
C LYS A 350 -4.01 25.43 3.46
N GLY A 351 -3.70 26.42 2.63
CA GLY A 351 -4.14 26.52 1.25
C GLY A 351 -5.58 27.01 1.09
N ASN A 352 -6.04 27.04 -0.16
CA ASN A 352 -7.36 27.54 -0.54
C ASN A 352 -8.29 26.37 -0.85
N VAL A 353 -9.54 26.45 -0.38
CA VAL A 353 -10.50 25.34 -0.50
C VAL A 353 -11.86 25.84 -0.96
N THR A 354 -12.46 25.12 -1.90
CA THR A 354 -13.85 25.29 -2.30
C THR A 354 -14.62 24.01 -1.96
N LEU A 355 -15.51 24.09 -0.98
CA LEU A 355 -16.35 22.98 -0.53
C LEU A 355 -17.73 23.09 -1.13
N THR A 356 -18.23 22.00 -1.70
CA THR A 356 -19.56 21.93 -2.33
C THR A 356 -20.37 20.80 -1.72
N ASP A 357 -21.68 20.95 -1.72
CA ASP A 357 -22.64 19.96 -1.19
C ASP A 357 -22.37 19.59 0.28
N VAL A 358 -21.84 20.56 1.04
CA VAL A 358 -21.61 20.39 2.48
C VAL A 358 -22.96 20.39 3.20
N PRO A 359 -23.29 19.35 3.98
CA PRO A 359 -24.59 19.26 4.66
C PRO A 359 -24.80 20.34 5.73
N ALA A 360 -26.04 20.63 6.00
CA ALA A 360 -26.45 21.48 7.14
C ALA A 360 -25.92 20.87 8.46
N GLY A 361 -25.49 21.75 9.36
CA GLY A 361 -24.94 21.38 10.65
C GLY A 361 -23.43 21.13 10.64
N VAL A 362 -22.79 20.97 9.49
CA VAL A 362 -21.34 20.87 9.39
C VAL A 362 -20.70 22.23 9.64
N THR A 363 -19.68 22.26 10.48
CA THR A 363 -18.88 23.45 10.79
C THR A 363 -17.56 23.40 10.00
N VAL A 364 -17.29 24.48 9.26
CA VAL A 364 -16.04 24.70 8.54
C VAL A 364 -15.33 25.90 9.16
N ILE A 365 -14.09 25.73 9.57
CA ILE A 365 -13.26 26.75 10.20
C ILE A 365 -12.14 27.12 9.24
N PRO A 366 -12.10 28.36 8.72
CA PRO A 366 -10.98 28.83 7.92
C PRO A 366 -9.75 29.07 8.79
N GLY A 367 -8.59 28.65 8.34
CA GLY A 367 -7.32 28.97 8.97
C GLY A 367 -6.82 30.37 8.58
N GLU A 368 -5.86 30.85 9.33
CA GLU A 368 -5.21 32.14 9.02
C GLU A 368 -4.58 32.11 7.61
N GLY A 369 -4.87 33.14 6.82
CA GLY A 369 -4.35 33.27 5.45
C GLY A 369 -4.95 32.31 4.42
N THR A 370 -5.98 31.54 4.76
CA THR A 370 -6.67 30.66 3.82
C THR A 370 -7.87 31.32 3.15
N VAL A 371 -8.18 30.95 1.91
CA VAL A 371 -9.40 31.35 1.21
C VAL A 371 -10.32 30.14 1.15
N VAL A 372 -11.52 30.28 1.75
CA VAL A 372 -12.44 29.16 1.91
C VAL A 372 -13.83 29.52 1.42
N PHE A 373 -14.35 28.73 0.47
CA PHE A 373 -15.74 28.80 0.02
C PHE A 373 -16.50 27.56 0.46
N VAL A 374 -17.71 27.75 0.98
CA VAL A 374 -18.60 26.66 1.39
C VAL A 374 -19.96 26.85 0.74
N ASN A 375 -20.36 25.91 -0.13
CA ASN A 375 -21.61 25.98 -0.89
C ASN A 375 -21.79 27.34 -1.62
N GLY A 376 -20.70 27.88 -2.18
CA GLY A 376 -20.69 29.17 -2.88
C GLY A 376 -20.56 30.39 -1.98
N LYS A 377 -20.59 30.24 -0.65
CA LYS A 377 -20.38 31.34 0.30
C LYS A 377 -18.90 31.48 0.64
N ASP A 378 -18.36 32.68 0.49
CA ASP A 378 -17.04 33.03 0.99
C ASP A 378 -17.07 33.13 2.52
N ILE A 379 -16.27 32.30 3.20
CA ILE A 379 -16.10 32.31 4.65
C ILE A 379 -14.65 32.65 5.04
N SER A 380 -13.87 33.17 4.11
CA SER A 380 -12.51 33.61 4.38
C SER A 380 -12.54 34.82 5.35
N GLY A 381 -11.52 34.90 6.20
CA GLY A 381 -11.34 36.06 7.07
C GLY A 381 -11.82 35.87 8.50
N ASN A 382 -11.41 36.83 9.34
CA ASN A 382 -11.51 36.73 10.80
C ASN A 382 -12.93 36.66 11.38
N GLN A 383 -13.96 37.07 10.62
CA GLN A 383 -15.36 36.98 11.03
C GLN A 383 -15.86 35.54 11.21
N TYR A 384 -15.13 34.56 10.66
CA TYR A 384 -15.40 33.13 10.77
C TYR A 384 -14.32 32.35 11.52
N SER A 385 -13.50 33.05 12.35
CA SER A 385 -12.45 32.40 13.14
C SER A 385 -12.96 31.28 14.05
N ASP A 386 -14.22 31.40 14.52
CA ASP A 386 -14.89 30.38 15.34
C ASP A 386 -15.63 29.33 14.49
N GLY A 387 -15.59 29.47 13.17
CA GLY A 387 -16.20 28.59 12.20
C GLY A 387 -17.51 29.10 11.60
N TYR A 388 -17.82 28.54 10.43
CA TYR A 388 -19.10 28.70 9.74
C TYR A 388 -19.85 27.39 9.78
N THR A 389 -20.96 27.34 10.50
CA THR A 389 -21.86 26.18 10.46
C THR A 389 -22.85 26.38 9.31
N VAL A 390 -22.89 25.37 8.42
CA VAL A 390 -23.84 25.37 7.30
C VAL A 390 -25.27 25.40 7.84
N PRO A 391 -26.09 26.44 7.53
CA PRO A 391 -27.42 26.55 8.08
C PRO A 391 -28.33 25.43 7.56
N GLN A 392 -29.25 25.02 8.39
CA GLN A 392 -30.38 24.22 7.93
C GLN A 392 -31.19 25.10 6.95
N SER A 393 -31.51 24.58 5.79
CA SER A 393 -32.47 25.24 4.92
C SER A 393 -33.77 25.33 5.72
N SER A 394 -34.08 26.52 6.25
CA SER A 394 -35.42 26.79 6.74
C SER A 394 -36.33 26.60 5.56
N GLY A 395 -37.12 25.55 5.57
CA GLY A 395 -38.17 25.31 4.59
C GLY A 395 -39.26 26.36 4.76
N TYR A 396 -38.95 27.61 4.45
CA TYR A 396 -39.98 28.56 4.18
C TYR A 396 -40.52 28.25 2.80
N TYR A 397 -41.58 27.45 2.76
CA TYR A 397 -42.47 27.46 1.62
C TYR A 397 -43.00 28.89 1.48
N TYR A 398 -42.41 29.67 0.60
CA TYR A 398 -43.07 30.83 0.07
C TYR A 398 -44.28 30.29 -0.69
N TYR A 399 -45.45 30.40 -0.06
CA TYR A 399 -46.72 30.25 -0.77
C TYR A 399 -46.79 31.40 -1.79
N GLN A 400 -46.37 31.12 -3.01
CA GLN A 400 -46.72 32.02 -4.11
C GLN A 400 -48.20 31.78 -4.42
N PRO A 401 -49.02 32.81 -4.33
CA PRO A 401 -50.39 32.71 -4.79
C PRO A 401 -50.32 32.40 -6.29
N THR A 402 -50.93 31.32 -6.69
CA THR A 402 -51.10 30.92 -8.09
C THR A 402 -51.96 31.96 -8.78
N THR A 403 -51.35 32.80 -9.62
CA THR A 403 -52.11 33.43 -10.72
C THR A 403 -52.04 32.47 -11.88
N ASP A 404 -53.18 31.87 -12.19
CA ASP A 404 -53.41 31.09 -13.39
C ASP A 404 -53.02 31.88 -14.64
N THR A 405 -52.08 31.38 -15.44
CA THR A 405 -52.11 31.55 -16.90
C THR A 405 -51.28 30.47 -17.58
N LYS A 406 -52.00 29.58 -18.26
CA LYS A 406 -51.69 28.79 -19.48
C LYS A 406 -50.27 28.40 -19.84
N THR A 407 -50.12 27.08 -19.92
CA THR A 407 -49.46 26.22 -20.92
C THR A 407 -48.31 26.79 -21.75
N ASP A 408 -47.12 26.16 -21.60
CA ASP A 408 -46.42 25.66 -22.78
C ASP A 408 -45.60 24.41 -22.45
N ASN A 409 -45.69 23.43 -23.36
CA ASN A 409 -45.00 22.14 -23.32
C ASN A 409 -43.64 22.27 -23.97
N THR A 410 -42.56 22.10 -23.23
CA THR A 410 -41.29 21.60 -23.81
C THR A 410 -40.58 20.66 -22.85
N LYS A 411 -40.47 19.41 -23.30
CA LYS A 411 -39.74 18.34 -22.66
C LYS A 411 -38.23 18.64 -22.65
N GLY A 412 -37.65 18.83 -21.48
CA GLY A 412 -36.22 18.78 -21.25
C GLY A 412 -35.82 17.42 -20.66
N SER A 413 -34.97 16.69 -21.35
CA SER A 413 -34.41 15.40 -20.91
C SER A 413 -33.63 15.52 -19.60
N PRO A 414 -33.70 14.53 -18.72
CA PRO A 414 -32.89 14.53 -17.50
C PRO A 414 -31.42 14.28 -17.85
N LYS A 415 -30.52 15.10 -17.28
CA LYS A 415 -29.09 14.91 -17.38
C LYS A 415 -28.69 13.71 -16.53
N THR A 416 -27.94 12.79 -17.14
CA THR A 416 -27.37 11.62 -16.52
C THR A 416 -26.42 12.01 -15.38
N PHE A 417 -26.65 11.41 -14.24
CA PHE A 417 -25.82 11.49 -13.05
C PHE A 417 -24.58 10.59 -13.25
N ASP A 418 -23.40 11.15 -13.10
CA ASP A 418 -22.16 10.38 -13.15
C ASP A 418 -21.88 9.78 -11.76
N ALA A 419 -22.16 8.48 -11.61
CA ALA A 419 -22.09 7.76 -10.33
C ALA A 419 -20.68 7.21 -10.00
N GLY A 420 -19.64 7.60 -10.77
CA GLY A 420 -18.34 6.94 -10.71
C GLY A 420 -17.49 7.22 -9.47
N ILE A 421 -17.67 8.37 -8.80
CA ILE A 421 -16.76 8.81 -7.72
C ILE A 421 -17.30 8.48 -6.32
N ALA A 422 -18.62 8.47 -6.14
CA ALA A 422 -19.23 8.19 -4.82
C ALA A 422 -19.01 6.74 -4.34
N LEU A 423 -18.72 5.80 -5.27
CA LEU A 423 -18.57 4.38 -4.95
C LEU A 423 -17.23 4.08 -4.25
N TYR A 424 -16.18 4.84 -4.55
CA TYR A 424 -14.84 4.58 -3.98
C TYR A 424 -14.67 5.11 -2.55
N VAL A 425 -15.31 6.24 -2.22
CA VAL A 425 -15.28 6.81 -0.86
C VAL A 425 -16.14 6.00 0.11
N GLY A 426 -17.28 5.47 -0.37
CA GLY A 426 -18.16 4.60 0.42
C GLY A 426 -17.52 3.26 0.80
N MET A 427 -16.69 2.68 -0.08
CA MET A 427 -16.02 1.40 0.21
C MET A 427 -14.86 1.54 1.20
N ALA A 428 -14.18 2.68 1.26
CA ALA A 428 -13.13 2.92 2.25
C ALA A 428 -13.67 3.08 3.68
N LEU A 429 -14.89 3.59 3.83
CA LEU A 429 -15.53 3.76 5.14
C LEU A 429 -16.24 2.49 5.63
N THR A 430 -16.73 1.63 4.71
CA THR A 430 -17.41 0.38 5.08
C THR A 430 -16.44 -0.74 5.43
N SER A 431 -15.21 -0.72 4.90
CA SER A 431 -14.18 -1.70 5.27
C SER A 431 -13.66 -1.53 6.71
N ALA A 432 -13.71 -0.31 7.26
CA ALA A 432 -13.36 -0.06 8.66
C ALA A 432 -14.48 -0.46 9.64
N ALA A 433 -15.74 -0.48 9.22
CA ALA A 433 -16.88 -0.87 10.06
C ALA A 433 -17.20 -2.38 9.98
N GLY A 434 -16.79 -3.06 8.91
CA GLY A 434 -17.12 -4.48 8.68
C GLY A 434 -16.35 -5.47 9.56
N VAL A 435 -15.23 -5.08 10.14
CA VAL A 435 -14.41 -5.95 11.00
C VAL A 435 -14.95 -6.06 12.44
N ALA A 436 -15.82 -5.13 12.85
CA ALA A 436 -16.36 -5.14 14.23
C ALA A 436 -17.61 -6.02 14.42
N PHE A 437 -18.18 -6.61 13.35
CA PHE A 437 -19.50 -7.29 13.45
C PHE A 437 -19.48 -8.82 13.27
N VAL A 438 -18.33 -9.46 13.05
CA VAL A 438 -18.25 -10.92 12.87
C VAL A 438 -17.79 -11.68 14.13
N GLY A 439 -17.60 -11.00 15.25
CA GLY A 439 -17.08 -11.53 16.49
C GLY A 439 -18.11 -11.88 17.58
N LYS A 440 -19.37 -12.15 17.25
CA LYS A 440 -20.30 -12.63 18.28
C LYS A 440 -21.49 -13.39 17.71
N LYS A 441 -21.31 -14.69 17.48
CA LYS A 441 -22.35 -15.72 17.67
C LYS A 441 -21.80 -17.12 17.36
N ARG A 442 -21.48 -17.86 18.37
CA ARG A 442 -21.89 -19.25 18.55
C ARG A 442 -21.37 -19.75 19.92
N GLU A 443 -22.19 -19.61 20.92
CA GLU A 443 -22.35 -20.56 21.96
C GLU A 443 -23.86 -20.91 21.95
N ASP A 444 -24.13 -22.07 21.45
CA ASP A 444 -25.11 -23.06 21.98
C ASP A 444 -24.94 -24.32 21.12
#